data_cea0fb6ae527c2b30fe4b1a2131cf1e5
#
_entry.id   cea0fb6ae527c2b30fe4b1a2131cf1e5
#
_cell.length_a   1.000
_cell.length_b   1.000
_cell.length_c   1.000
_cell.angle_alpha   90.00
_cell.angle_beta   90.00
_cell.angle_gamma   90.00
#
_symmetry.space_group_name_H-M   'P 1'
#
loop_
_entity.id
_entity.type
_entity.pdbx_description
1 polymer ?
#
loop_
_entity_poly.entity_id
_entity_poly.type
_entity_poly.pdbx_seq_one_letter_code
_entity_poly.pdbx_strand_id
1 'polypeptide(L)'
;MVFKELEIQGFKSFPDKVKISFDTGVTGVVGPNGSGKSNLSDAVRWVLGETSSRQLRAAGKMEDVIFGGTRKRSPMGFAQVRLTLDNAAHTLDVDADEVTIGRKYYRSGDSEYTINGQVCRLRDVYELLLDTGIGRDGYSVIGQGRLSLIHI
;
A
#
# COMPACT_ATOMS: atom_id res chain seq x y z
N MET A 1 15.23 4.65 2.62
CA MET A 1 13.98 4.43 3.38
C MET A 1 13.69 2.95 3.46
N VAL A 2 13.33 2.46 4.62
CA VAL A 2 13.13 1.04 4.86
C VAL A 2 11.67 0.76 5.18
N PHE A 3 11.06 -0.18 4.46
CA PHE A 3 9.73 -0.67 4.77
C PHE A 3 9.83 -1.70 5.88
N LYS A 4 8.99 -1.58 6.91
CA LYS A 4 8.98 -2.49 8.05
C LYS A 4 7.83 -3.48 8.00
N GLU A 5 6.65 -3.02 7.66
CA GLU A 5 5.45 -3.85 7.66
C GLU A 5 4.42 -3.35 6.65
N LEU A 6 3.72 -4.29 6.03
CA LEU A 6 2.59 -4.01 5.16
C LEU A 6 1.39 -4.79 5.68
N GLU A 7 0.29 -4.10 5.94
CA GLU A 7 -0.96 -4.69 6.37
C GLU A 7 -2.02 -4.45 5.30
N ILE A 8 -2.70 -5.51 4.88
CA ILE A 8 -3.69 -5.47 3.80
C ILE A 8 -4.98 -6.14 4.29
N GLN A 9 -6.12 -5.52 3.99
CA GLN A 9 -7.42 -6.13 4.26
C GLN A 9 -8.43 -5.66 3.23
N GLY A 10 -9.17 -6.59 2.65
CA GLY A 10 -10.22 -6.28 1.68
C GLY A 10 -9.71 -5.76 0.35
N PHE A 11 -8.41 -5.82 0.09
CA PHE A 11 -7.79 -5.31 -1.13
C PHE A 11 -7.61 -6.46 -2.13
N LYS A 12 -8.23 -6.32 -3.29
CA LYS A 12 -8.13 -7.28 -4.41
C LYS A 12 -8.38 -8.72 -3.97
N SER A 13 -7.35 -9.56 -3.93
CA SER A 13 -7.48 -10.98 -3.57
C SER A 13 -7.34 -11.25 -2.08
N PHE A 14 -7.21 -10.21 -1.24
CA PHE A 14 -6.98 -10.35 0.20
C PHE A 14 -8.22 -9.92 1.01
N PRO A 15 -9.22 -10.82 1.22
CA PRO A 15 -10.38 -10.46 2.03
C PRO A 15 -10.05 -10.33 3.51
N ASP A 16 -9.20 -11.20 4.03
CA ASP A 16 -8.80 -11.19 5.44
C ASP A 16 -7.57 -10.30 5.64
N LYS A 17 -7.39 -9.86 6.89
CA LYS A 17 -6.22 -9.09 7.26
C LYS A 17 -4.95 -9.93 7.10
N VAL A 18 -4.02 -9.44 6.32
CA VAL A 18 -2.71 -10.06 6.10
C VAL A 18 -1.64 -9.06 6.51
N LYS A 19 -0.68 -9.51 7.30
CA LYS A 19 0.48 -8.71 7.71
C LYS A 19 1.74 -9.34 7.13
N ILE A 20 2.56 -8.50 6.51
CA ILE A 20 3.85 -8.90 5.95
C ILE A 20 4.91 -8.05 6.61
N SER A 21 5.84 -8.70 7.31
CA SER A 21 6.98 -8.02 7.94
C SER A 21 8.16 -8.10 7.00
N PHE A 22 8.81 -6.95 6.79
CA PHE A 22 10.03 -6.86 6.00
C PHE A 22 11.20 -6.82 6.98
N ASP A 23 11.79 -7.98 7.26
CA ASP A 23 12.95 -8.06 8.13
C ASP A 23 14.17 -7.40 7.46
N THR A 24 15.19 -7.13 8.26
CA THR A 24 16.45 -6.60 7.77
C THR A 24 17.04 -7.58 6.75
N GLY A 25 17.11 -7.17 5.51
CA GLY A 25 17.57 -8.00 4.42
C GLY A 25 16.48 -8.16 3.36
N VAL A 26 16.66 -9.14 2.50
CA VAL A 26 15.78 -9.35 1.37
C VAL A 26 14.56 -10.16 1.80
N THR A 27 13.37 -9.57 1.73
CA THR A 27 12.13 -10.30 1.89
C THR A 27 11.61 -10.64 0.50
N GLY A 28 11.63 -11.91 0.16
CA GLY A 28 11.11 -12.37 -1.12
C GLY A 28 9.63 -12.64 -1.04
N VAL A 29 8.85 -12.06 -1.95
CA VAL A 29 7.48 -12.50 -2.20
C VAL A 29 7.56 -13.55 -3.28
N VAL A 30 7.41 -14.81 -2.90
CA VAL A 30 7.56 -15.95 -3.79
C VAL A 30 6.20 -16.48 -4.18
N GLY A 31 6.02 -16.73 -5.46
CA GLY A 31 4.80 -17.32 -5.99
C GLY A 31 4.66 -17.07 -7.49
N PRO A 32 3.86 -17.89 -8.17
CA PRO A 32 3.60 -17.65 -9.60
C PRO A 32 2.83 -16.34 -9.78
N ASN A 33 2.95 -15.75 -10.96
CA ASN A 33 2.19 -14.57 -11.34
C ASN A 33 0.70 -14.87 -11.16
N GLY A 34 -0.01 -13.93 -10.55
CA GLY A 34 -1.44 -14.08 -10.27
C GLY A 34 -1.75 -14.66 -8.89
N SER A 35 -0.75 -15.11 -8.12
CA SER A 35 -0.97 -15.69 -6.78
C SER A 35 -0.94 -14.64 -5.66
N GLY A 36 -1.17 -13.37 -5.97
CA GLY A 36 -1.15 -12.28 -5.01
C GLY A 36 0.12 -11.44 -5.02
N LYS A 37 1.19 -11.91 -5.66
CA LYS A 37 2.47 -11.18 -5.74
C LYS A 37 2.29 -9.79 -6.37
N SER A 38 1.61 -9.74 -7.51
CA SER A 38 1.33 -8.48 -8.19
C SER A 38 0.39 -7.59 -7.39
N ASN A 39 -0.53 -8.20 -6.63
CA ASN A 39 -1.47 -7.46 -5.80
C ASN A 39 -0.79 -6.84 -4.58
N LEU A 40 0.30 -7.44 -4.08
CA LEU A 40 1.11 -6.82 -3.03
C LEU A 40 1.80 -5.56 -3.54
N SER A 41 2.35 -5.62 -4.74
CA SER A 41 2.95 -4.45 -5.39
C SER A 41 1.91 -3.34 -5.58
N ASP A 42 0.72 -3.71 -6.04
CA ASP A 42 -0.37 -2.75 -6.22
C ASP A 42 -0.80 -2.13 -4.89
N ALA A 43 -0.81 -2.90 -3.80
CA ALA A 43 -1.16 -2.40 -2.47
C ALA A 43 -0.16 -1.32 -2.00
N VAL A 44 1.13 -1.56 -2.20
CA VAL A 44 2.17 -0.58 -1.85
C VAL A 44 2.00 0.70 -2.66
N ARG A 45 1.80 0.57 -3.97
CA ARG A 45 1.59 1.73 -4.85
C ARG A 45 0.35 2.51 -4.45
N TRP A 46 -0.71 1.80 -4.13
CA TRP A 46 -1.98 2.40 -3.78
C TRP A 46 -1.90 3.20 -2.48
N VAL A 47 -1.29 2.64 -1.44
CA VAL A 47 -1.17 3.34 -0.14
C VAL A 47 -0.23 4.54 -0.24
N LEU A 48 0.74 4.51 -1.16
CA LEU A 48 1.63 5.64 -1.40
C LEU A 48 1.01 6.74 -2.27
N GLY A 49 -0.25 6.57 -2.67
CA GLY A 49 -1.01 7.63 -3.31
C GLY A 49 -1.38 7.41 -4.76
N GLU A 50 -1.17 6.21 -5.32
CA GLU A 50 -1.57 5.95 -6.70
C GLU A 50 -3.08 6.06 -6.85
N THR A 51 -3.53 6.92 -7.76
CA THR A 51 -4.94 7.16 -8.03
C THR A 51 -5.40 6.60 -9.37
N SER A 52 -4.47 6.16 -10.21
CA SER A 52 -4.80 5.61 -11.52
C SER A 52 -5.23 4.15 -11.41
N SER A 53 -6.48 3.84 -11.75
CA SER A 53 -6.97 2.47 -11.77
C SER A 53 -6.19 1.61 -12.76
N ARG A 54 -5.69 2.21 -13.83
CA ARG A 54 -4.90 1.54 -14.85
C ARG A 54 -3.58 1.03 -14.28
N GLN A 55 -2.89 1.87 -13.53
CA GLN A 55 -1.61 1.51 -12.89
C GLN A 55 -1.80 0.43 -11.83
N LEU A 56 -2.95 0.40 -11.20
CA LEU A 56 -3.29 -0.61 -10.19
C LEU A 56 -3.92 -1.86 -10.81
N ARG A 57 -4.00 -1.90 -12.14
CA ARG A 57 -4.62 -3.01 -12.88
C ARG A 57 -6.04 -3.31 -12.39
N ALA A 58 -6.74 -2.27 -11.95
CA ALA A 58 -8.16 -2.36 -11.63
C ALA A 58 -8.96 -2.34 -12.94
N ALA A 59 -10.13 -2.96 -12.94
CA ALA A 59 -10.93 -3.15 -14.16
C ALA A 59 -11.70 -1.89 -14.58
N GLY A 60 -11.06 -0.73 -14.47
CA GLY A 60 -11.59 0.55 -14.95
C GLY A 60 -12.14 1.46 -13.87
N LYS A 61 -12.28 0.98 -12.63
CA LYS A 61 -12.83 1.77 -11.51
C LYS A 61 -11.97 1.60 -10.28
N MET A 62 -11.84 2.65 -9.46
CA MET A 62 -11.10 2.56 -8.21
C MET A 62 -11.76 1.57 -7.24
N GLU A 63 -13.07 1.43 -7.24
CA GLU A 63 -13.77 0.47 -6.39
C GLU A 63 -13.38 -0.99 -6.68
N ASP A 64 -12.79 -1.26 -7.84
CA ASP A 64 -12.33 -2.60 -8.20
C ASP A 64 -11.09 -3.04 -7.43
N VAL A 65 -10.48 -2.15 -6.64
CA VAL A 65 -9.44 -2.55 -5.70
C VAL A 65 -10.02 -3.29 -4.50
N ILE A 66 -11.33 -3.17 -4.25
CA ILE A 66 -11.99 -3.83 -3.13
C ILE A 66 -12.28 -5.29 -3.50
N PHE A 67 -12.03 -6.21 -2.56
CA PHE A 67 -12.29 -7.62 -2.77
C PHE A 67 -13.73 -7.85 -3.23
N GLY A 68 -13.88 -8.43 -4.40
CA GLY A 68 -15.16 -8.58 -5.10
C GLY A 68 -15.96 -9.82 -4.75
N GLY A 69 -15.42 -10.66 -3.86
CA GLY A 69 -16.11 -11.88 -3.48
C GLY A 69 -15.72 -13.10 -4.30
N THR A 70 -16.06 -14.27 -3.79
CA THR A 70 -15.91 -15.56 -4.46
C THR A 70 -17.18 -16.36 -4.21
N ARG A 71 -17.24 -17.60 -4.72
CA ARG A 71 -18.37 -18.51 -4.45
C ARG A 71 -18.57 -18.76 -2.95
N LYS A 72 -17.47 -18.76 -2.19
CA LYS A 72 -17.47 -19.07 -0.76
C LYS A 72 -17.44 -17.84 0.13
N ARG A 73 -17.26 -16.67 -0.43
CA ARG A 73 -17.01 -15.48 0.35
C ARG A 73 -17.70 -14.26 -0.26
N SER A 74 -18.41 -13.51 0.58
CA SER A 74 -19.09 -12.29 0.17
C SER A 74 -18.09 -11.18 -0.19
N PRO A 75 -18.48 -10.23 -1.06
CA PRO A 75 -17.68 -9.06 -1.32
C PRO A 75 -17.45 -8.25 -0.05
N MET A 76 -16.29 -7.60 0.04
CA MET A 76 -15.98 -6.69 1.14
C MET A 76 -16.58 -5.30 0.87
N GLY A 77 -16.85 -4.56 1.93
CA GLY A 77 -17.36 -3.19 1.83
C GLY A 77 -16.28 -2.14 1.74
N PHE A 78 -15.01 -2.54 1.94
CA PHE A 78 -13.88 -1.62 1.92
C PHE A 78 -12.59 -2.36 1.58
N ALA A 79 -11.59 -1.56 1.16
CA ALA A 79 -10.21 -2.00 1.06
C ALA A 79 -9.35 -1.13 1.98
N GLN A 80 -8.40 -1.71 2.66
CA GLN A 80 -7.51 -1.00 3.57
C GLN A 80 -6.09 -1.53 3.42
N VAL A 81 -5.13 -0.59 3.33
CA VAL A 81 -3.70 -0.91 3.30
C VAL A 81 -3.00 0.03 4.26
N ARG A 82 -2.08 -0.51 5.06
CA ARG A 82 -1.20 0.26 5.94
C ARG A 82 0.23 -0.15 5.67
N LEU A 83 1.07 0.84 5.45
CA LEU A 83 2.50 0.64 5.23
C LEU A 83 3.27 1.33 6.34
N THR A 84 4.07 0.57 7.08
CA THR A 84 4.91 1.10 8.15
C THR A 84 6.34 1.25 7.64
N LEU A 85 6.87 2.45 7.80
CA LEU A 85 8.21 2.83 7.39
C LEU A 85 9.09 3.05 8.62
N ASP A 86 10.35 2.65 8.52
CA ASP A 86 11.35 2.99 9.53
C ASP A 86 11.68 4.49 9.43
N ASN A 87 11.64 5.19 10.55
CA ASN A 87 11.98 6.60 10.64
C ASN A 87 12.95 6.88 11.79
N ALA A 88 13.75 5.90 12.17
CA ALA A 88 14.73 6.06 13.27
C ALA A 88 15.73 7.19 12.98
N ALA A 89 16.06 7.41 11.71
CA ALA A 89 16.95 8.50 11.30
C ALA A 89 16.23 9.85 11.16
N HIS A 90 14.91 9.89 11.40
CA HIS A 90 14.07 11.11 11.30
C HIS A 90 14.18 11.81 9.94
N THR A 91 14.33 11.03 8.87
CA THR A 91 14.32 11.55 7.50
C THR A 91 12.95 12.03 7.08
N LEU A 92 11.90 11.40 7.59
CA LEU A 92 10.53 11.86 7.42
C LEU A 92 10.22 12.90 8.48
N ASP A 93 9.50 13.96 8.11
CA ASP A 93 9.15 15.05 9.02
C ASP A 93 8.00 14.65 9.95
N VAL A 94 8.28 13.66 10.77
CA VAL A 94 7.39 13.17 11.82
C VAL A 94 8.26 12.85 13.03
N ASP A 95 7.83 13.29 14.21
CA ASP A 95 8.57 13.04 15.45
C ASP A 95 8.22 11.65 16.00
N ALA A 96 8.63 10.64 15.28
CA ALA A 96 8.44 9.25 15.66
C ALA A 96 9.46 8.37 14.93
N ASP A 97 9.83 7.25 15.54
CA ASP A 97 10.78 6.30 14.97
C ASP A 97 10.16 5.42 13.89
N GLU A 98 8.84 5.40 13.80
CA GLU A 98 8.09 4.69 12.77
C GLU A 98 6.99 5.59 12.24
N VAL A 99 6.71 5.48 10.96
CA VAL A 99 5.61 6.18 10.32
C VAL A 99 4.74 5.17 9.59
N THR A 100 3.46 5.13 9.96
CA THR A 100 2.48 4.27 9.29
C THR A 100 1.56 5.11 8.43
N ILE A 101 1.61 4.87 7.12
CA ILE A 101 0.72 5.51 6.16
C ILE A 101 -0.42 4.54 5.88
N GLY A 102 -1.65 4.99 6.04
CA GLY A 102 -2.84 4.19 5.80
C GLY A 102 -3.73 4.77 4.72
N ARG A 103 -4.38 3.91 3.99
CA ARG A 103 -5.43 4.29 3.04
C ARG A 103 -6.58 3.31 3.16
N LYS A 104 -7.79 3.85 3.24
CA LYS A 104 -9.02 3.07 3.28
C LYS A 104 -9.98 3.62 2.25
N TYR A 105 -10.57 2.73 1.47
CA TYR A 105 -11.51 3.09 0.42
C TYR A 105 -12.77 2.27 0.60
N TYR A 106 -13.90 2.95 0.67
CA TYR A 106 -15.19 2.33 0.86
C TYR A 106 -15.91 2.17 -0.46
N ARG A 107 -16.74 1.15 -0.55
CA ARG A 107 -17.54 0.91 -1.74
C ARG A 107 -18.49 2.07 -2.06
N SER A 108 -18.83 2.87 -1.07
CA SER A 108 -19.61 4.10 -1.24
C SER A 108 -18.85 5.18 -2.05
N GLY A 109 -17.55 5.01 -2.23
CA GLY A 109 -16.69 6.00 -2.88
C GLY A 109 -15.90 6.87 -1.93
N ASP A 110 -16.18 6.79 -0.63
CA ASP A 110 -15.43 7.57 0.36
C ASP A 110 -14.01 7.03 0.50
N SER A 111 -13.07 7.93 0.69
CA SER A 111 -11.66 7.63 0.80
C SER A 111 -11.07 8.30 2.03
N GLU A 112 -10.19 7.60 2.73
CA GLU A 112 -9.55 8.10 3.95
C GLU A 112 -8.05 7.80 3.89
N TYR A 113 -7.25 8.80 4.20
CA TYR A 113 -5.79 8.66 4.34
C TYR A 113 -5.41 8.95 5.78
N THR A 114 -4.43 8.23 6.31
CA THR A 114 -3.94 8.45 7.68
C THR A 114 -2.41 8.43 7.71
N ILE A 115 -1.86 9.22 8.64
CA ILE A 115 -0.44 9.18 8.99
C ILE A 115 -0.40 8.98 10.51
N ASN A 116 0.16 7.86 10.95
CA ASN A 116 0.20 7.46 12.37
C ASN A 116 -1.18 7.53 13.03
N GLY A 117 -2.21 7.08 12.32
CA GLY A 117 -3.58 7.00 12.82
C GLY A 117 -4.38 8.30 12.73
N GLN A 118 -3.75 9.40 12.34
CA GLN A 118 -4.44 10.68 12.18
C GLN A 118 -4.91 10.87 10.74
N VAL A 119 -6.18 11.19 10.57
CA VAL A 119 -6.74 11.45 9.24
C VAL A 119 -6.07 12.65 8.61
N CYS A 120 -5.69 12.50 7.35
CA CYS A 120 -5.01 13.52 6.58
C CYS A 120 -5.50 13.51 5.13
N ARG A 121 -4.94 14.37 4.30
CA ARG A 121 -5.25 14.44 2.87
C ARG A 121 -4.17 13.74 2.06
N LEU A 122 -4.52 13.35 0.85
CA LEU A 122 -3.57 12.73 -0.07
C LEU A 122 -2.31 13.58 -0.25
N ARG A 123 -2.47 14.90 -0.36
CA ARG A 123 -1.32 15.81 -0.51
C ARG A 123 -0.38 15.77 0.70
N ASP A 124 -0.91 15.52 1.90
CA ASP A 124 -0.09 15.39 3.10
C ASP A 124 0.81 14.17 3.02
N VAL A 125 0.30 13.10 2.44
CA VAL A 125 1.10 11.89 2.16
C VAL A 125 2.20 12.21 1.15
N TYR A 126 1.87 12.90 0.07
CA TYR A 126 2.85 13.30 -0.95
C TYR A 126 3.94 14.20 -0.36
N GLU A 127 3.55 15.18 0.44
CA GLU A 127 4.50 16.09 1.09
C GLU A 127 5.43 15.34 2.04
N LEU A 128 4.90 14.39 2.81
CA LEU A 128 5.68 13.57 3.71
C LEU A 128 6.76 12.79 2.96
N LEU A 129 6.43 12.27 1.78
CA LEU A 129 7.32 11.40 1.02
C LEU A 129 8.28 12.15 0.10
N LEU A 130 8.10 13.46 -0.10
CA LEU A 130 8.96 14.25 -0.99
C LEU A 130 10.43 14.19 -0.59
N ASP A 131 10.71 14.28 0.70
CA ASP A 131 12.08 14.32 1.21
C ASP A 131 12.80 12.98 1.08
N THR A 132 12.08 11.91 0.77
CA THR A 132 12.65 10.57 0.64
C THR A 132 12.99 10.20 -0.80
N GLY A 133 12.66 11.07 -1.75
CA GLY A 133 12.77 10.76 -3.17
C GLY A 133 11.66 9.85 -3.68
N ILE A 134 10.75 9.39 -2.82
CA ILE A 134 9.56 8.65 -3.21
C ILE A 134 8.43 9.65 -3.39
N GLY A 135 8.49 10.43 -4.42
CA GLY A 135 7.38 11.28 -4.82
C GLY A 135 6.46 10.53 -5.78
N ARG A 136 5.66 11.28 -6.51
CA ARG A 136 4.76 10.70 -7.52
C ARG A 136 5.46 9.79 -8.51
N ASP A 137 6.71 10.10 -8.84
CA ASP A 137 7.50 9.33 -9.79
C ASP A 137 8.24 8.17 -9.12
N GLY A 138 8.43 8.24 -7.80
CA GLY A 138 9.20 7.25 -7.05
C GLY A 138 8.56 5.88 -7.02
N TYR A 139 7.24 5.81 -6.92
CA TYR A 139 6.56 4.52 -6.87
C TYR A 139 6.46 3.83 -8.24
N SER A 140 6.84 4.49 -9.31
CA SER A 140 6.97 3.82 -10.60
C SER A 140 8.06 2.72 -10.55
N VAL A 141 8.95 2.80 -9.57
CA VAL A 141 9.97 1.79 -9.31
C VAL A 141 9.36 0.53 -8.72
N ILE A 142 8.17 0.64 -8.10
CA ILE A 142 7.48 -0.48 -7.46
C ILE A 142 6.61 -1.19 -8.50
N GLY A 143 7.21 -1.66 -9.55
CA GLY A 143 6.50 -2.40 -10.59
C GLY A 143 6.56 -3.90 -10.35
N GLN A 144 5.83 -4.65 -11.17
CA GLN A 144 5.88 -6.09 -11.14
C GLN A 144 7.33 -6.58 -11.30
N GLY A 145 7.78 -7.45 -10.43
CA GLY A 145 9.14 -7.97 -10.42
C GLY A 145 10.17 -7.07 -9.76
N ARG A 146 9.77 -5.90 -9.27
CA ARG A 146 10.68 -4.94 -8.63
C ARG A 146 10.41 -4.76 -7.14
N LEU A 147 9.45 -5.46 -6.59
CA LEU A 147 9.13 -5.32 -5.16
C LEU A 147 10.33 -5.64 -4.28
N SER A 148 11.16 -6.58 -4.69
CA SER A 148 12.38 -6.94 -3.98
C SER A 148 13.43 -5.83 -3.91
N LEU A 149 13.33 -4.81 -4.74
CA LEU A 149 14.26 -3.69 -4.75
C LEU A 149 13.91 -2.61 -3.73
N ILE A 150 12.71 -2.66 -3.17
CA ILE A 150 12.20 -1.61 -2.29
C ILE A 150 12.91 -1.60 -0.93
N HIS A 151 13.33 -2.74 -0.46
CA HIS A 151 13.93 -2.89 0.86
C HIS A 151 15.45 -3.12 0.83
N ILE A 152 16.02 -2.88 -0.31
CA ILE A 152 17.47 -2.79 -0.45
C ILE A 152 17.89 -1.35 -0.21
#